data_d8187fa366050245d9444be83af31530
#
_entry.id   d8187fa366050245d9444be83af31530
#
_cell.length_a   1.000
_cell.length_b   1.000
_cell.length_c   1.000
_cell.angle_alpha   90.00
_cell.angle_beta   90.00
_cell.angle_gamma   90.00
#
_symmetry.space_group_name_H-M   'P 1'
#
loop_
_entity.id
_entity.type
_entity.pdbx_description
1 polymer ?
#
loop_
_entity_poly.entity_id
_entity_poly.type
_entity_poly.pdbx_seq_one_letter_code
_entity_poly.pdbx_strand_id
1 'polypeptide(L)' 'TTLFRSMLEGLFYYYMEHPEELSDEFRTMLESGRDPLERVVCDYISGMTDQYAIYKFEEYFVPKAWNA' A
#
# COMPACT_ATOMS: atom_id res chain seq x y z
N THR A 1 9.69 -13.00 -7.07
CA THR A 1 8.83 -13.92 -7.78
C THR A 1 7.60 -13.22 -8.35
N THR A 2 6.91 -13.90 -9.28
CA THR A 2 5.73 -13.34 -9.91
C THR A 2 4.60 -13.06 -8.92
N LEU A 3 4.41 -13.97 -7.97
CA LEU A 3 3.35 -13.81 -6.98
C LEU A 3 3.57 -12.60 -6.09
N PHE A 4 4.80 -12.40 -5.65
CA PHE A 4 5.11 -11.25 -4.80
C PHE A 4 4.94 -9.95 -5.57
N ARG A 5 5.35 -9.96 -6.83
CA ARG A 5 5.22 -8.79 -7.68
C ARG A 5 3.74 -8.42 -7.88
N SER A 6 2.90 -9.43 -8.13
CA SER A 6 1.46 -9.20 -8.28
C SER A 6 0.85 -8.64 -7.01
N MET A 7 1.33 -9.11 -5.85
CA MET A 7 0.88 -8.61 -4.58
C MET A 7 1.22 -7.14 -4.42
N LEU A 8 2.44 -6.75 -4.79
CA LEU A 8 2.84 -5.36 -4.70
C LEU A 8 2.03 -4.47 -5.63
N GLU A 9 1.72 -4.97 -6.83
CA GLU A 9 0.87 -4.24 -7.75
C GLU A 9 -0.52 -4.03 -7.17
N GLY A 10 -1.05 -5.07 -6.52
CA GLY A 10 -2.33 -4.96 -5.85
C GLY A 10 -2.34 -3.89 -4.78
N LEU A 11 -1.28 -3.86 -3.98
CA LEU A 11 -1.13 -2.82 -2.96
C LEU A 11 -1.06 -1.43 -3.57
N PHE A 12 -0.32 -1.31 -4.68
CA PHE A 12 -0.19 -0.04 -5.37
C PHE A 12 -1.57 0.50 -5.77
N TYR A 13 -2.36 -0.33 -6.45
CA TYR A 13 -3.68 0.10 -6.89
C TYR A 13 -4.60 0.38 -5.72
N TYR A 14 -4.49 -0.41 -4.66
CA TYR A 14 -5.31 -0.18 -3.48
C TYR A 14 -5.04 1.20 -2.89
N TYR A 15 -3.76 1.55 -2.72
CA TYR A 15 -3.43 2.84 -2.13
C TYR A 15 -3.73 4.01 -3.07
N MET A 16 -3.70 3.76 -4.37
CA MET A 16 -4.11 4.80 -5.32
C MET A 16 -5.58 5.15 -5.16
N GLU A 17 -6.40 4.14 -4.86
CA GLU A 17 -7.83 4.35 -4.66
C GLU A 17 -8.17 4.78 -3.24
N HIS A 18 -7.31 4.47 -2.29
CA HIS A 18 -7.54 4.75 -0.87
C HIS A 18 -6.34 5.45 -0.23
N PRO A 19 -6.04 6.68 -0.68
CA PRO A 19 -4.88 7.38 -0.12
C PRO A 19 -5.01 7.67 1.37
N GLU A 20 -6.22 7.63 1.90
CA GLU A 20 -6.44 7.81 3.33
C GLU A 20 -5.84 6.66 4.16
N GLU A 21 -5.50 5.54 3.50
CA GLU A 21 -4.90 4.39 4.19
C GLU A 21 -3.38 4.51 4.30
N LEU A 22 -2.78 5.50 3.67
CA LEU A 22 -1.35 5.75 3.82
C LEU A 22 -1.05 6.17 5.26
N SER A 23 0.19 5.92 5.71
CA SER A 23 0.58 6.38 7.04
C SER A 23 0.56 7.92 7.09
N ASP A 24 0.49 8.47 8.30
CA ASP A 24 0.39 9.92 8.47
C ASP A 24 1.51 10.66 7.77
N GLU A 25 2.73 10.14 7.85
CA GLU A 25 3.88 10.77 7.24
C GLU A 25 3.68 10.92 5.73
N PHE A 26 3.24 9.87 5.08
CA PHE A 26 3.06 9.89 3.62
C PHE A 26 1.84 10.67 3.21
N ARG A 27 0.78 10.68 4.04
CA ARG A 27 -0.38 11.53 3.76
C ARG A 27 0.01 13.00 3.83
N THR A 28 0.86 13.34 4.78
CA THR A 28 1.35 14.72 4.89
C THR A 28 2.14 15.11 3.66
N MET A 29 2.97 14.21 3.15
CA MET A 29 3.73 14.46 1.93
C MET A 29 2.80 14.71 0.76
N LEU A 30 1.73 13.92 0.67
CA LEU A 30 0.75 14.07 -0.39
C LEU A 30 0.03 15.41 -0.29
N GLU A 31 -0.38 15.79 0.92
CA GLU A 31 -1.13 17.01 1.14
C GLU A 31 -0.28 18.25 0.87
N SER A 32 1.03 18.13 0.98
CA SER A 32 1.91 19.26 0.70
C SER A 32 1.90 19.63 -0.78
N GLY A 33 1.42 18.74 -1.64
CA GLY A 33 1.36 19.01 -3.07
C GLY A 33 2.69 18.94 -3.78
N ARG A 34 3.74 18.49 -3.09
CA ARG A 34 5.08 18.44 -3.65
C ARG A 34 5.23 17.30 -4.65
N ASP A 35 4.61 16.14 -4.37
CA ASP A 35 4.74 14.96 -5.20
C ASP A 35 3.36 14.45 -5.61
N PRO A 36 3.25 13.86 -6.82
CA PRO A 36 1.98 13.26 -7.22
C PRO A 36 1.67 12.01 -6.39
N LEU A 37 0.39 11.66 -6.35
CA LEU A 37 -0.08 10.52 -5.57
C LEU A 37 0.68 9.23 -5.90
N GLU A 38 0.85 8.96 -7.20
CA GLU A 38 1.51 7.73 -7.62
C GLU A 38 2.94 7.64 -7.09
N ARG A 39 3.63 8.78 -7.03
CA ARG A 39 4.99 8.80 -6.49
C ARG A 39 5.00 8.52 -5.00
N VAL A 40 4.09 9.15 -4.27
CA VAL A 40 3.99 8.95 -2.83
C VAL A 40 3.66 7.49 -2.52
N VAL A 41 2.74 6.89 -3.28
CA VAL A 41 2.38 5.49 -3.10
C VAL A 41 3.56 4.57 -3.40
N CYS A 42 4.28 4.83 -4.49
CA CYS A 42 5.47 4.04 -4.83
C CYS A 42 6.51 4.09 -3.71
N ASP A 43 6.77 5.29 -3.18
CA ASP A 43 7.73 5.44 -2.11
C ASP A 43 7.29 4.69 -0.85
N TYR A 44 6.00 4.75 -0.56
CA TYR A 44 5.46 4.06 0.61
C TYR A 44 5.66 2.55 0.49
N ILE A 45 5.30 1.98 -0.65
CA ILE A 45 5.41 0.54 -0.86
C ILE A 45 6.89 0.11 -0.90
N SER A 46 7.74 0.92 -1.51
CA SER A 46 9.16 0.61 -1.60
C SER A 46 9.83 0.53 -0.23
N GLY A 47 9.30 1.21 0.75
CA GLY A 47 9.85 1.19 2.11
C GLY A 47 9.37 0.03 2.95
N MET A 48 8.46 -0.78 2.43
CA MET A 48 7.92 -1.90 3.20
C MET A 48 8.88 -3.08 3.19
N THR A 49 8.93 -3.80 4.34
CA THR A 49 9.57 -5.09 4.36
C THR A 49 8.65 -6.09 3.67
N ASP A 50 9.21 -7.23 3.26
CA ASP A 50 8.40 -8.27 2.63
C ASP A 50 7.27 -8.72 3.52
N GLN A 51 7.56 -8.92 4.80
CA GLN A 51 6.55 -9.38 5.75
C GLN A 51 5.46 -8.34 5.95
N TYR A 52 5.83 -7.08 6.02
CA TYR A 52 4.85 -6.02 6.20
C TYR A 52 3.94 -5.89 4.98
N ALA A 53 4.52 -6.01 3.79
CA ALA A 53 3.74 -5.95 2.55
C ALA A 53 2.73 -7.09 2.50
N ILE A 54 3.16 -8.29 2.87
CA ILE A 54 2.27 -9.46 2.91
C ILE A 54 1.16 -9.22 3.94
N TYR A 55 1.51 -8.71 5.11
CA TYR A 55 0.53 -8.43 6.14
C TYR A 55 -0.54 -7.46 5.64
N LYS A 56 -0.12 -6.38 5.00
CA LYS A 56 -1.06 -5.39 4.50
C LYS A 56 -1.91 -5.94 3.35
N PHE A 57 -1.30 -6.73 2.48
CA PHE A 57 -2.04 -7.33 1.38
C PHE A 57 -3.15 -8.23 1.93
N GLU A 58 -2.83 -9.03 2.93
CA GLU A 58 -3.82 -9.91 3.54
C GLU A 58 -4.91 -9.11 4.23
N GLU A 59 -4.53 -8.01 4.87
CA GLU A 59 -5.52 -7.18 5.55
C GLU A 59 -6.54 -6.61 4.58
N TYR A 60 -6.11 -6.22 3.39
CA TYR A 60 -6.98 -5.56 2.43
C TYR A 60 -7.71 -6.51 1.48
N PHE A 61 -7.10 -7.64 1.17
CA PHE A 61 -7.61 -8.50 0.11
C PHE A 61 -8.11 -9.86 0.59
N VAL A 62 -7.77 -10.27 1.81
CA VAL A 62 -8.24 -11.55 2.33
C VAL A 62 -9.42 -11.29 3.26
N PRO A 63 -10.60 -11.88 2.97
CA PRO A 63 -11.78 -11.66 3.81
C PRO A 63 -11.54 -12.09 5.25
N LYS A 64 -11.94 -11.25 6.19
CA LYS A 64 -11.75 -11.56 7.61
C LYS A 64 -12.57 -12.76 8.07
N ALA A 65 -13.62 -13.07 7.34
CA ALA A 65 -14.46 -14.22 7.66
C ALA A 65 -13.68 -15.54 7.62
N TRP A 66 -12.59 -15.56 6.87
CA TRP A 66 -11.75 -16.75 6.77
C TRP A 66 -10.98 -17.03 8.05
N ASN A 67 -10.82 -16.01 8.89
CA ASN A 67 -10.04 -16.10 10.11
C ASN A 67 -10.90 -16.23 11.36
N ALA A 68 -12.18 -16.41 11.16
CA ALA A 68 -13.12 -16.51 12.28
C ALA A 68 -13.00 -17.86 13.00
#